data_4c8d56894cd6e47178065113acb323bd
#
_entry.id   4c8d56894cd6e47178065113acb323bd
#
_cell.length_a   1.000
_cell.length_b   1.000
_cell.length_c   1.000
_cell.angle_alpha   90.00
_cell.angle_beta   90.00
_cell.angle_gamma   90.00
#
_symmetry.space_group_name_H-M   'P 1'
#
loop_
_entity.id
_entity.type
_entity.pdbx_description
1 polymer ?
#
loop_
_entity_poly.entity_id
_entity_poly.type
_entity_poly.pdbx_seq_one_letter_code
_entity_poly.pdbx_strand_id
1 'polypeptide(L)'
;MLSVDSLSKSFGDTQVLKNISLDIPDGETTVILGPSGSGKSTLLRCLNLLETPQSGTLTIDDAQVDYSQKLTDAQVRDIRSRSAMVFQQFNLFPNYTVLKNVALAPTLNGTLNAQQAQERARELLAKVGLADKVDSYPDALSGGQQQRVAIARALALEPSYLLFDEPTSALDPELEAEVIRVLMQLAKEGRSLVIVTHNMAFAKKVADRIVFLENGTLRYNGEPTGFFASDDERIRKFLTVYDSTEYTI
;
A
#
# COMPACT_ATOMS: atom_id res chain seq x y z
N MET A 1 -9.03 -10.80 7.66
CA MET A 1 -9.66 -10.21 6.44
C MET A 1 -9.86 -8.72 6.64
N LEU A 2 -9.63 -7.89 5.60
CA LEU A 2 -9.93 -6.46 5.60
C LEU A 2 -11.19 -6.19 4.79
N SER A 3 -12.16 -5.46 5.35
CA SER A 3 -13.39 -5.07 4.64
C SER A 3 -13.77 -3.63 4.93
N VAL A 4 -14.38 -3.00 3.95
CA VAL A 4 -15.07 -1.72 4.10
C VAL A 4 -16.51 -1.87 3.63
N ASP A 5 -17.45 -1.24 4.34
CA ASP A 5 -18.85 -1.19 3.92
C ASP A 5 -19.34 0.24 3.88
N SER A 6 -19.96 0.60 2.74
CA SER A 6 -20.63 1.88 2.51
C SER A 6 -19.76 3.12 2.79
N LEU A 7 -18.43 2.98 2.55
CA LEU A 7 -17.44 4.01 2.86
C LEU A 7 -17.57 5.20 1.92
N SER A 8 -17.74 6.40 2.48
CA SER A 8 -17.82 7.64 1.72
C SER A 8 -16.86 8.69 2.27
N LYS A 9 -16.15 9.40 1.35
CA LYS A 9 -15.18 10.43 1.70
C LYS A 9 -15.34 11.65 0.81
N SER A 10 -15.43 12.83 1.46
CA SER A 10 -15.44 14.14 0.80
C SER A 10 -14.32 15.02 1.32
N PHE A 11 -13.85 15.93 0.47
CA PHE A 11 -12.97 17.05 0.80
C PHE A 11 -13.70 18.34 0.39
N GLY A 12 -14.14 19.12 1.38
CA GLY A 12 -15.07 20.22 1.13
C GLY A 12 -16.34 19.71 0.43
N ASP A 13 -16.72 20.33 -0.67
CA ASP A 13 -17.90 19.96 -1.45
C ASP A 13 -17.67 18.82 -2.46
N THR A 14 -16.43 18.34 -2.57
CA THR A 14 -16.08 17.30 -3.54
C THR A 14 -16.12 15.92 -2.90
N GLN A 15 -17.09 15.09 -3.30
CA GLN A 15 -17.15 13.69 -2.89
C GLN A 15 -16.21 12.84 -3.73
N VAL A 16 -15.14 12.34 -3.09
CA VAL A 16 -14.06 11.56 -3.73
C VAL A 16 -14.34 10.06 -3.68
N LEU A 17 -14.90 9.54 -2.59
CA LEU A 17 -15.34 8.15 -2.49
C LEU A 17 -16.84 8.13 -2.21
N LYS A 18 -17.57 7.27 -2.96
CA LYS A 18 -19.03 7.25 -3.01
C LYS A 18 -19.53 5.85 -2.71
N ASN A 19 -19.84 5.59 -1.43
CA ASN A 19 -20.45 4.34 -1.00
C ASN A 19 -19.66 3.10 -1.45
N ILE A 20 -18.36 3.05 -1.11
CA ILE A 20 -17.48 1.93 -1.46
C ILE A 20 -17.70 0.80 -0.46
N SER A 21 -18.04 -0.39 -0.98
CA SER A 21 -18.04 -1.66 -0.23
C SER A 21 -17.10 -2.64 -0.92
N LEU A 22 -16.13 -3.17 -0.16
CA LEU A 22 -15.02 -3.96 -0.70
C LEU A 22 -14.48 -4.91 0.36
N ASP A 23 -14.29 -6.17 -0.03
CA ASP A 23 -13.57 -7.18 0.75
C ASP A 23 -12.20 -7.45 0.13
N ILE A 24 -11.17 -7.44 0.97
CA ILE A 24 -9.78 -7.72 0.63
C ILE A 24 -9.34 -8.95 1.43
N PRO A 25 -9.16 -10.11 0.78
CA PRO A 25 -8.78 -11.35 1.45
C PRO A 25 -7.38 -11.30 2.08
N ASP A 26 -7.16 -12.16 3.08
CA ASP A 26 -5.84 -12.38 3.66
C ASP A 26 -4.96 -13.21 2.71
N GLY A 27 -3.66 -12.93 2.73
CA GLY A 27 -2.68 -13.69 1.98
C GLY A 27 -2.69 -13.44 0.48
N GLU A 28 -3.54 -12.53 -0.01
CA GLU A 28 -3.67 -12.17 -1.43
C GLU A 28 -3.07 -10.78 -1.71
N THR A 29 -2.70 -10.59 -2.96
CA THR A 29 -2.32 -9.28 -3.49
C THR A 29 -3.50 -8.65 -4.20
N THR A 30 -4.10 -7.63 -3.60
CA THR A 30 -5.15 -6.80 -4.22
C THR A 30 -4.50 -5.58 -4.86
N VAL A 31 -4.70 -5.40 -6.18
CA VAL A 31 -4.22 -4.22 -6.90
C VAL A 31 -5.38 -3.29 -7.20
N ILE A 32 -5.25 -2.02 -6.79
CA ILE A 32 -6.23 -0.97 -7.03
C ILE A 32 -5.81 -0.16 -8.25
N LEU A 33 -6.62 -0.20 -9.30
CA LEU A 33 -6.43 0.50 -10.56
C LEU A 33 -7.49 1.57 -10.79
N GLY A 34 -7.24 2.48 -11.71
CA GLY A 34 -8.19 3.51 -12.11
C GLY A 34 -7.51 4.78 -12.60
N PRO A 35 -8.22 5.67 -13.29
CA PRO A 35 -7.67 6.93 -13.79
C PRO A 35 -7.20 7.84 -12.64
N SER A 36 -6.37 8.85 -12.98
CA SER A 36 -5.95 9.87 -12.02
C SER A 36 -7.18 10.58 -11.45
N GLY A 37 -7.17 10.83 -10.14
CA GLY A 37 -8.29 11.46 -9.45
C GLY A 37 -9.49 10.55 -9.15
N SER A 38 -9.43 9.24 -9.44
CA SER A 38 -10.56 8.32 -9.16
C SER A 38 -10.76 7.98 -7.68
N GLY A 39 -9.83 8.36 -6.78
CA GLY A 39 -9.93 8.14 -5.35
C GLY A 39 -9.05 7.00 -4.80
N LYS A 40 -8.16 6.39 -5.61
CA LYS A 40 -7.31 5.25 -5.20
C LYS A 40 -6.49 5.50 -3.94
N SER A 41 -5.65 6.54 -3.95
CA SER A 41 -4.83 6.91 -2.78
C SER A 41 -5.69 7.34 -1.58
N THR A 42 -6.84 7.97 -1.84
CA THR A 42 -7.79 8.33 -0.78
C THR A 42 -8.37 7.07 -0.13
N LEU A 43 -8.78 6.08 -0.94
CA LEU A 43 -9.25 4.79 -0.42
C LEU A 43 -8.17 4.14 0.42
N LEU A 44 -6.94 4.01 -0.12
CA LEU A 44 -5.82 3.40 0.59
C LEU A 44 -5.53 4.08 1.93
N ARG A 45 -5.57 5.42 1.98
CA ARG A 45 -5.38 6.20 3.21
C ARG A 45 -6.53 6.05 4.21
N CYS A 46 -7.74 5.80 3.73
CA CYS A 46 -8.87 5.46 4.60
C CYS A 46 -8.69 4.09 5.27
N LEU A 47 -8.09 3.11 4.58
CA LEU A 47 -7.81 1.78 5.15
C LEU A 47 -6.78 1.82 6.31
N ASN A 48 -5.94 2.85 6.37
CA ASN A 48 -4.99 3.06 7.47
C ASN A 48 -5.36 4.22 8.40
N LEU A 49 -6.57 4.76 8.29
CA LEU A 49 -7.05 5.92 9.05
C LEU A 49 -6.14 7.17 8.94
N LEU A 50 -5.34 7.31 7.87
CA LEU A 50 -4.67 8.57 7.54
C LEU A 50 -5.67 9.60 7.04
N GLU A 51 -6.74 9.13 6.41
CA GLU A 51 -7.93 9.91 6.07
C GLU A 51 -9.14 9.31 6.79
N THR A 52 -9.94 10.13 7.44
CA THR A 52 -11.17 9.68 8.09
C THR A 52 -12.35 9.90 7.15
N PRO A 53 -13.06 8.84 6.73
CA PRO A 53 -14.32 8.94 5.98
C PRO A 53 -15.40 9.63 6.79
N GLN A 54 -16.46 10.11 6.12
CA GLN A 54 -17.65 10.68 6.77
C GLN A 54 -18.68 9.61 7.13
N SER A 55 -18.66 8.45 6.45
CA SER A 55 -19.58 7.35 6.73
C SER A 55 -19.00 6.02 6.31
N GLY A 56 -19.63 4.94 6.76
CA GLY A 56 -19.26 3.56 6.50
C GLY A 56 -18.54 2.92 7.66
N THR A 57 -18.10 1.68 7.47
CA THR A 57 -17.33 0.91 8.45
C THR A 57 -16.05 0.40 7.84
N LEU A 58 -15.02 0.22 8.66
CA LEU A 58 -13.77 -0.48 8.33
C LEU A 58 -13.58 -1.59 9.34
N THR A 59 -13.31 -2.79 8.86
CA THR A 59 -12.92 -3.93 9.66
C THR A 59 -11.58 -4.47 9.20
N ILE A 60 -10.65 -4.70 10.11
CA ILE A 60 -9.39 -5.41 9.86
C ILE A 60 -9.27 -6.49 10.93
N ASP A 61 -9.34 -7.75 10.52
CA ASP A 61 -9.39 -8.92 11.38
C ASP A 61 -10.59 -8.86 12.33
N ASP A 62 -10.36 -8.69 13.63
CA ASP A 62 -11.37 -8.53 14.69
C ASP A 62 -11.60 -7.08 15.13
N ALA A 63 -10.80 -6.14 14.61
CA ALA A 63 -10.94 -4.71 14.88
C ALA A 63 -11.92 -4.06 13.90
N GLN A 64 -12.91 -3.34 14.43
CA GLN A 64 -13.90 -2.61 13.63
C GLN A 64 -14.04 -1.16 14.10
N VAL A 65 -14.20 -0.26 13.14
CA VAL A 65 -14.56 1.14 13.37
C VAL A 65 -15.76 1.52 12.52
N ASP A 66 -16.65 2.30 13.12
CA ASP A 66 -17.82 2.91 12.48
C ASP A 66 -17.63 4.43 12.43
N TYR A 67 -17.54 4.97 11.22
CA TYR A 67 -17.29 6.39 10.98
C TYR A 67 -18.48 7.29 11.27
N SER A 68 -19.68 6.74 11.52
CA SER A 68 -20.81 7.50 12.02
C SER A 68 -20.58 7.99 13.45
N GLN A 69 -19.60 7.41 14.15
CA GLN A 69 -19.23 7.73 15.53
C GLN A 69 -17.85 8.38 15.59
N LYS A 70 -17.62 9.14 16.68
CA LYS A 70 -16.28 9.69 16.93
C LYS A 70 -15.34 8.55 17.35
N LEU A 71 -14.29 8.33 16.56
CA LEU A 71 -13.28 7.31 16.87
C LEU A 71 -12.47 7.70 18.10
N THR A 72 -12.20 6.70 18.95
CA THR A 72 -11.28 6.85 20.09
C THR A 72 -9.83 6.64 19.63
N ASP A 73 -8.87 7.21 20.35
CA ASP A 73 -7.45 7.00 20.07
C ASP A 73 -7.05 5.51 20.17
N ALA A 74 -7.74 4.74 20.99
CA ALA A 74 -7.52 3.30 21.12
C ALA A 74 -7.92 2.56 19.83
N GLN A 75 -9.11 2.85 19.29
CA GLN A 75 -9.56 2.27 18.01
C GLN A 75 -8.63 2.66 16.85
N VAL A 76 -8.21 3.92 16.79
CA VAL A 76 -7.27 4.38 15.76
C VAL A 76 -5.93 3.64 15.86
N ARG A 77 -5.38 3.48 17.08
CA ARG A 77 -4.13 2.72 17.28
C ARG A 77 -4.29 1.25 16.92
N ASP A 78 -5.42 0.62 17.26
CA ASP A 78 -5.67 -0.79 16.96
C ASP A 78 -5.70 -1.02 15.43
N ILE A 79 -6.48 -0.26 14.67
CA ILE A 79 -6.49 -0.35 13.19
C ILE A 79 -5.10 -0.08 12.59
N ARG A 80 -4.39 0.94 13.07
CA ARG A 80 -3.05 1.27 12.56
C ARG A 80 -1.98 0.24 12.91
N SER A 81 -2.17 -0.55 13.95
CA SER A 81 -1.26 -1.65 14.28
C SER A 81 -1.39 -2.83 13.31
N ARG A 82 -2.56 -2.97 12.67
CA ARG A 82 -2.86 -4.07 11.74
C ARG A 82 -2.52 -3.75 10.28
N SER A 83 -2.23 -2.49 9.97
CA SER A 83 -1.89 -2.07 8.61
C SER A 83 -0.68 -1.13 8.62
N ALA A 84 0.23 -1.31 7.68
CA ALA A 84 1.37 -0.42 7.51
C ALA A 84 1.39 0.15 6.10
N MET A 85 1.64 1.45 5.98
CA MET A 85 1.61 2.15 4.70
C MET A 85 3.02 2.49 4.20
N VAL A 86 3.24 2.22 2.91
CA VAL A 86 4.43 2.61 2.14
C VAL A 86 4.00 3.64 1.10
N PHE A 87 4.63 4.81 1.14
CA PHE A 87 4.27 5.95 0.30
C PHE A 87 5.12 6.03 -0.95
N GLN A 88 4.64 6.76 -1.94
CA GLN A 88 5.38 7.15 -3.14
C GLN A 88 6.66 7.95 -2.79
N GLN A 89 6.53 8.91 -1.86
CA GLN A 89 7.66 9.64 -1.30
C GLN A 89 8.13 8.87 -0.05
N PHE A 90 9.19 8.20 -0.11
CA PHE A 90 9.74 7.24 0.87
C PHE A 90 9.53 7.60 2.35
N ASN A 91 9.45 8.89 2.68
CA ASN A 91 9.17 9.46 4.01
C ASN A 91 10.11 8.89 5.09
N LEU A 92 11.38 8.71 4.75
CA LEU A 92 12.40 8.32 5.73
C LEU A 92 12.76 9.50 6.62
N PHE A 93 13.11 9.20 7.86
CA PHE A 93 13.65 10.20 8.78
C PHE A 93 15.09 10.55 8.37
N PRO A 94 15.36 11.76 7.86
CA PRO A 94 16.67 12.10 7.28
C PRO A 94 17.81 12.10 8.30
N ASN A 95 17.49 12.40 9.55
CA ASN A 95 18.47 12.47 10.65
C ASN A 95 18.71 11.12 11.35
N TYR A 96 18.14 10.03 10.82
CA TYR A 96 18.33 8.68 11.35
C TYR A 96 18.99 7.79 10.32
N THR A 97 19.86 6.89 10.80
CA THR A 97 20.42 5.83 9.95
C THR A 97 19.31 4.93 9.40
N VAL A 98 19.63 4.18 8.37
CA VAL A 98 18.76 3.15 7.77
C VAL A 98 18.28 2.17 8.86
N LEU A 99 19.20 1.66 9.68
CA LEU A 99 18.85 0.79 10.80
C LEU A 99 17.83 1.43 11.75
N LYS A 100 18.08 2.68 12.15
CA LYS A 100 17.20 3.40 13.08
C LYS A 100 15.84 3.71 12.45
N ASN A 101 15.78 4.00 11.15
CA ASN A 101 14.52 4.18 10.44
C ASN A 101 13.61 2.95 10.54
N VAL A 102 14.19 1.74 10.48
CA VAL A 102 13.43 0.49 10.55
C VAL A 102 13.13 0.10 12.00
N ALA A 103 14.09 0.24 12.92
CA ALA A 103 13.94 -0.19 14.31
C ALA A 103 13.06 0.73 15.18
N LEU A 104 12.81 1.96 14.74
CA LEU A 104 12.19 2.99 15.58
C LEU A 104 10.75 2.65 15.99
N ALA A 105 9.91 2.27 15.03
CA ALA A 105 8.48 2.08 15.30
C ALA A 105 8.20 0.90 16.24
N PRO A 106 8.78 -0.29 16.09
CA PRO A 106 8.63 -1.40 17.05
C PRO A 106 9.09 -1.03 18.45
N THR A 107 10.14 -0.20 18.57
CA THR A 107 10.64 0.25 19.87
C THR A 107 9.66 1.24 20.52
N LEU A 108 9.15 2.22 19.78
CA LEU A 108 8.21 3.23 20.31
C LEU A 108 6.86 2.63 20.70
N ASN A 109 6.38 1.65 19.93
CA ASN A 109 5.13 0.95 20.24
C ASN A 109 5.26 -0.05 21.40
N GLY A 110 6.49 -0.28 21.89
CA GLY A 110 6.75 -1.22 22.99
C GLY A 110 6.60 -2.70 22.62
N THR A 111 6.50 -3.03 21.32
CA THR A 111 6.39 -4.42 20.85
C THR A 111 7.73 -5.14 20.95
N LEU A 112 8.84 -4.43 20.77
CA LEU A 112 10.20 -4.94 20.91
C LEU A 112 11.04 -4.01 21.79
N ASN A 113 11.99 -4.58 22.55
CA ASN A 113 13.01 -3.77 23.18
C ASN A 113 14.04 -3.27 22.12
N ALA A 114 14.89 -2.31 22.49
CA ALA A 114 15.82 -1.68 21.54
C ALA A 114 16.77 -2.65 20.85
N GLN A 115 17.25 -3.68 21.54
CA GLN A 115 18.13 -4.69 20.96
C GLN A 115 17.37 -5.58 19.97
N GLN A 116 16.22 -6.11 20.37
CA GLN A 116 15.36 -6.93 19.52
C GLN A 116 14.94 -6.19 18.24
N ALA A 117 14.56 -4.90 18.39
CA ALA A 117 14.19 -4.05 17.24
C ALA A 117 15.35 -3.85 16.27
N GLN A 118 16.59 -3.69 16.76
CA GLN A 118 17.76 -3.58 15.89
C GLN A 118 18.11 -4.90 15.20
N GLU A 119 18.02 -6.03 15.89
CA GLU A 119 18.24 -7.37 15.30
C GLU A 119 17.20 -7.60 14.19
N ARG A 120 15.92 -7.36 14.48
CA ARG A 120 14.84 -7.47 13.50
C ARG A 120 15.02 -6.54 12.31
N ALA A 121 15.45 -5.30 12.54
CA ALA A 121 15.73 -4.34 11.47
C ALA A 121 16.87 -4.82 10.56
N ARG A 122 17.93 -5.41 11.08
CA ARG A 122 19.04 -5.98 10.27
C ARG A 122 18.56 -7.13 9.39
N GLU A 123 17.73 -8.03 9.93
CA GLU A 123 17.14 -9.13 9.15
C GLU A 123 16.28 -8.60 7.99
N LEU A 124 15.42 -7.61 8.27
CA LEU A 124 14.55 -7.03 7.26
C LEU A 124 15.33 -6.24 6.20
N LEU A 125 16.37 -5.51 6.59
CA LEU A 125 17.25 -4.83 5.65
C LEU A 125 18.02 -5.82 4.78
N ALA A 126 18.48 -6.93 5.32
CA ALA A 126 19.07 -8.03 4.53
C ALA A 126 18.07 -8.63 3.55
N LYS A 127 16.82 -8.83 3.99
CA LYS A 127 15.72 -9.34 3.14
C LYS A 127 15.44 -8.45 1.93
N VAL A 128 15.55 -7.12 2.08
CA VAL A 128 15.37 -6.18 0.97
C VAL A 128 16.68 -5.83 0.25
N GLY A 129 17.79 -6.58 0.52
CA GLY A 129 19.07 -6.42 -0.15
C GLY A 129 19.87 -5.18 0.25
N LEU A 130 19.78 -4.76 1.53
CA LEU A 130 20.42 -3.56 2.07
C LEU A 130 21.24 -3.84 3.35
N ALA A 131 21.77 -5.07 3.50
CA ALA A 131 22.55 -5.46 4.67
C ALA A 131 23.83 -4.61 4.87
N ASP A 132 24.42 -4.12 3.78
CA ASP A 132 25.60 -3.28 3.75
C ASP A 132 25.33 -1.78 4.02
N LYS A 133 24.05 -1.36 4.09
CA LYS A 133 23.62 0.03 4.21
C LYS A 133 23.08 0.41 5.58
N VAL A 134 23.16 -0.47 6.57
CA VAL A 134 22.54 -0.30 7.90
C VAL A 134 22.94 1.00 8.61
N ASP A 135 24.19 1.43 8.45
CA ASP A 135 24.73 2.64 9.09
C ASP A 135 24.66 3.88 8.18
N SER A 136 24.20 3.73 6.93
CA SER A 136 24.02 4.84 5.99
C SER A 136 22.84 5.73 6.41
N TYR A 137 22.83 6.96 5.92
CA TYR A 137 21.72 7.91 6.04
C TYR A 137 20.90 7.94 4.74
N PRO A 138 19.63 8.35 4.76
CA PRO A 138 18.77 8.37 3.58
C PRO A 138 19.33 9.13 2.37
N ASP A 139 20.03 10.23 2.57
CA ASP A 139 20.64 11.06 1.53
C ASP A 139 21.79 10.36 0.78
N ALA A 140 22.40 9.33 1.37
CA ALA A 140 23.41 8.49 0.75
C ALA A 140 22.85 7.32 -0.05
N LEU A 141 21.52 7.21 -0.19
CA LEU A 141 20.82 6.10 -0.86
C LEU A 141 20.17 6.55 -2.16
N SER A 142 20.15 5.66 -3.18
CA SER A 142 19.30 5.83 -4.36
C SER A 142 17.81 5.79 -3.98
N GLY A 143 16.93 6.33 -4.86
CA GLY A 143 15.49 6.29 -4.64
C GLY A 143 14.95 4.88 -4.42
N GLY A 144 15.41 3.90 -5.22
CA GLY A 144 15.02 2.50 -5.05
C GLY A 144 15.52 1.89 -3.72
N GLN A 145 16.71 2.28 -3.25
CA GLN A 145 17.19 1.89 -1.93
C GLN A 145 16.36 2.52 -0.82
N GLN A 146 16.02 3.80 -0.92
CA GLN A 146 15.15 4.48 0.06
C GLN A 146 13.77 3.82 0.12
N GLN A 147 13.19 3.44 -1.01
CA GLN A 147 11.92 2.74 -1.06
C GLN A 147 12.00 1.36 -0.40
N ARG A 148 13.09 0.62 -0.63
CA ARG A 148 13.30 -0.67 0.04
C ARG A 148 13.49 -0.53 1.55
N VAL A 149 14.10 0.56 2.04
CA VAL A 149 14.12 0.89 3.48
C VAL A 149 12.70 1.17 4.00
N ALA A 150 11.88 1.92 3.25
CA ALA A 150 10.49 2.18 3.63
C ALA A 150 9.65 0.89 3.72
N ILE A 151 9.87 -0.05 2.80
CA ILE A 151 9.26 -1.39 2.85
C ILE A 151 9.74 -2.16 4.09
N ALA A 152 11.04 -2.20 4.38
CA ALA A 152 11.58 -2.85 5.57
C ALA A 152 11.01 -2.24 6.86
N ARG A 153 10.85 -0.91 6.91
CA ARG A 153 10.21 -0.20 8.03
C ARG A 153 8.76 -0.61 8.24
N ALA A 154 7.99 -0.76 7.15
CA ALA A 154 6.61 -1.23 7.22
C ALA A 154 6.53 -2.69 7.72
N LEU A 155 7.41 -3.56 7.23
CA LEU A 155 7.51 -4.96 7.65
C LEU A 155 7.89 -5.13 9.13
N ALA A 156 8.64 -4.17 9.70
CA ALA A 156 9.08 -4.24 11.10
C ALA A 156 7.91 -4.13 12.09
N LEU A 157 6.77 -3.62 11.66
CA LEU A 157 5.54 -3.53 12.47
C LEU A 157 4.73 -4.84 12.48
N GLU A 158 5.12 -5.83 11.66
CA GLU A 158 4.41 -7.11 11.49
C GLU A 158 2.90 -6.95 11.23
N PRO A 159 2.49 -6.05 10.32
CA PRO A 159 1.08 -5.77 10.08
C PRO A 159 0.41 -6.94 9.38
N SER A 160 -0.92 -7.07 9.56
CA SER A 160 -1.75 -8.00 8.77
C SER A 160 -1.78 -7.58 7.30
N TYR A 161 -1.82 -6.26 7.03
CA TYR A 161 -1.89 -5.70 5.67
C TYR A 161 -0.79 -4.68 5.40
N LEU A 162 -0.12 -4.83 4.26
CA LEU A 162 0.82 -3.86 3.72
C LEU A 162 0.14 -3.05 2.61
N LEU A 163 0.07 -1.74 2.77
CA LEU A 163 -0.61 -0.81 1.87
C LEU A 163 0.44 0.01 1.10
N PHE A 164 0.41 -0.02 -0.23
CA PHE A 164 1.38 0.63 -1.09
C PHE A 164 0.72 1.68 -1.98
N ASP A 165 1.08 2.95 -1.79
CA ASP A 165 0.59 4.07 -2.60
C ASP A 165 1.63 4.42 -3.67
N GLU A 166 1.48 3.88 -4.87
CA GLU A 166 2.35 4.08 -6.03
C GLU A 166 3.85 3.88 -5.71
N PRO A 167 4.26 2.71 -5.21
CA PRO A 167 5.58 2.51 -4.61
C PRO A 167 6.76 2.64 -5.58
N THR A 168 6.51 2.74 -6.89
CA THR A 168 7.55 2.80 -7.94
C THR A 168 7.50 4.04 -8.82
N SER A 169 6.44 4.86 -8.75
CA SER A 169 6.18 5.95 -9.69
C SER A 169 7.19 7.11 -9.65
N ALA A 170 7.99 7.21 -8.57
CA ALA A 170 9.05 8.21 -8.43
C ALA A 170 10.45 7.68 -8.82
N LEU A 171 10.53 6.48 -9.41
CA LEU A 171 11.78 5.78 -9.70
C LEU A 171 12.01 5.68 -11.22
N ASP A 172 13.27 5.67 -11.63
CA ASP A 172 13.64 5.26 -12.98
C ASP A 172 13.42 3.74 -13.17
N PRO A 173 13.34 3.25 -14.43
CA PRO A 173 12.98 1.86 -14.71
C PRO A 173 13.90 0.80 -14.08
N GLU A 174 15.19 1.11 -13.91
CA GLU A 174 16.14 0.18 -13.31
C GLU A 174 15.88 0.01 -11.81
N LEU A 175 15.70 1.13 -11.09
CA LEU A 175 15.38 1.15 -9.66
C LEU A 175 13.96 0.62 -9.39
N GLU A 176 13.00 0.90 -10.29
CA GLU A 176 11.66 0.32 -10.24
C GLU A 176 11.70 -1.21 -10.23
N ALA A 177 12.50 -1.81 -11.13
CA ALA A 177 12.62 -3.27 -11.20
C ALA A 177 13.14 -3.90 -9.90
N GLU A 178 13.99 -3.19 -9.15
CA GLU A 178 14.48 -3.65 -7.84
C GLU A 178 13.38 -3.68 -6.79
N VAL A 179 12.54 -2.65 -6.74
CA VAL A 179 11.41 -2.56 -5.80
C VAL A 179 10.34 -3.60 -6.18
N ILE A 180 10.01 -3.75 -7.46
CA ILE A 180 9.07 -4.76 -7.95
C ILE A 180 9.49 -6.17 -7.54
N ARG A 181 10.79 -6.50 -7.59
CA ARG A 181 11.29 -7.81 -7.13
C ARG A 181 10.98 -8.06 -5.65
N VAL A 182 11.14 -7.04 -4.80
CA VAL A 182 10.80 -7.15 -3.37
C VAL A 182 9.29 -7.36 -3.19
N LEU A 183 8.44 -6.58 -3.87
CA LEU A 183 6.98 -6.73 -3.79
C LEU A 183 6.51 -8.12 -4.26
N MET A 184 7.07 -8.63 -5.36
CA MET A 184 6.78 -9.99 -5.84
C MET A 184 7.23 -11.08 -4.87
N GLN A 185 8.33 -10.87 -4.16
CA GLN A 185 8.77 -11.80 -3.12
C GLN A 185 7.79 -11.81 -1.95
N LEU A 186 7.33 -10.64 -1.49
CA LEU A 186 6.33 -10.53 -0.41
C LEU A 186 5.00 -11.20 -0.78
N ALA A 187 4.55 -11.02 -2.03
CA ALA A 187 3.36 -11.69 -2.56
C ALA A 187 3.52 -13.23 -2.53
N LYS A 188 4.66 -13.75 -3.01
CA LYS A 188 4.97 -15.20 -2.96
C LYS A 188 5.05 -15.77 -1.55
N GLU A 189 5.38 -14.95 -0.55
CA GLU A 189 5.39 -15.33 0.86
C GLU A 189 3.98 -15.35 1.47
N GLY A 190 2.93 -15.06 0.70
CA GLY A 190 1.55 -15.02 1.17
C GLY A 190 1.25 -13.81 2.06
N ARG A 191 1.96 -12.70 1.89
CA ARG A 191 1.63 -11.45 2.60
C ARG A 191 0.40 -10.80 1.97
N SER A 192 -0.49 -10.27 2.80
CA SER A 192 -1.64 -9.50 2.31
C SER A 192 -1.17 -8.12 1.84
N LEU A 193 -1.21 -7.89 0.53
CA LEU A 193 -0.76 -6.65 -0.09
C LEU A 193 -1.94 -5.90 -0.71
N VAL A 194 -2.02 -4.59 -0.49
CA VAL A 194 -2.93 -3.70 -1.22
C VAL A 194 -2.09 -2.65 -1.93
N ILE A 195 -2.08 -2.69 -3.26
CA ILE A 195 -1.14 -1.91 -4.07
C ILE A 195 -1.91 -0.99 -5.02
N VAL A 196 -1.71 0.31 -4.90
CA VAL A 196 -2.09 1.28 -5.92
C VAL A 196 -0.91 1.41 -6.89
N THR A 197 -1.13 1.19 -8.17
CA THR A 197 -0.07 1.32 -9.19
C THR A 197 -0.63 1.75 -10.54
N HIS A 198 0.22 2.33 -11.37
CA HIS A 198 -0.03 2.60 -12.79
C HIS A 198 0.71 1.59 -13.70
N ASN A 199 1.56 0.71 -13.16
CA ASN A 199 2.27 -0.29 -13.92
C ASN A 199 1.38 -1.51 -14.19
N MET A 200 0.78 -1.58 -15.39
CA MET A 200 -0.13 -2.66 -15.79
C MET A 200 0.57 -4.01 -15.92
N ALA A 201 1.81 -4.04 -16.40
CA ALA A 201 2.59 -5.26 -16.52
C ALA A 201 2.87 -5.88 -15.14
N PHE A 202 3.20 -5.04 -14.16
CA PHE A 202 3.35 -5.48 -12.77
C PHE A 202 2.02 -5.93 -12.19
N ALA A 203 0.93 -5.14 -12.35
CA ALA A 203 -0.41 -5.50 -11.87
C ALA A 203 -0.86 -6.88 -12.40
N LYS A 204 -0.72 -7.12 -13.71
CA LYS A 204 -1.08 -8.40 -14.35
C LYS A 204 -0.28 -9.59 -13.80
N LYS A 205 0.95 -9.35 -13.34
CA LYS A 205 1.86 -10.40 -12.87
C LYS A 205 1.69 -10.73 -11.38
N VAL A 206 1.28 -9.75 -10.55
CA VAL A 206 1.30 -9.88 -9.10
C VAL A 206 -0.09 -10.00 -8.48
N ALA A 207 -1.13 -9.50 -9.15
CA ALA A 207 -2.45 -9.42 -8.57
C ALA A 207 -3.14 -10.80 -8.51
N ASP A 208 -3.69 -11.12 -7.35
CA ASP A 208 -4.70 -12.15 -7.16
C ASP A 208 -6.11 -11.56 -7.35
N ARG A 209 -6.25 -10.25 -7.09
CA ARG A 209 -7.50 -9.49 -7.21
C ARG A 209 -7.25 -8.09 -7.79
N ILE A 210 -8.12 -7.66 -8.69
CA ILE A 210 -8.15 -6.30 -9.22
C ILE A 210 -9.39 -5.57 -8.68
N VAL A 211 -9.15 -4.37 -8.19
CA VAL A 211 -10.18 -3.39 -7.82
C VAL A 211 -10.05 -2.21 -8.77
N PHE A 212 -11.07 -1.90 -9.55
CA PHE A 212 -11.05 -0.76 -10.46
C PHE A 212 -12.00 0.34 -9.99
N LEU A 213 -11.42 1.49 -9.67
CA LEU A 213 -12.13 2.68 -9.23
C LEU A 213 -12.28 3.69 -10.36
N GLU A 214 -13.49 4.22 -10.52
CA GLU A 214 -13.77 5.31 -11.44
C GLU A 214 -14.76 6.31 -10.83
N ASN A 215 -14.41 7.59 -10.90
CA ASN A 215 -15.25 8.69 -10.38
C ASN A 215 -15.71 8.49 -8.92
N GLY A 216 -14.87 7.87 -8.10
CA GLY A 216 -15.14 7.59 -6.70
C GLY A 216 -16.05 6.39 -6.45
N THR A 217 -16.34 5.57 -7.46
CA THR A 217 -17.14 4.35 -7.34
C THR A 217 -16.35 3.10 -7.72
N LEU A 218 -16.75 1.97 -7.17
CA LEU A 218 -16.21 0.66 -7.51
C LEU A 218 -16.88 0.18 -8.81
N ARG A 219 -16.09 0.02 -9.89
CA ARG A 219 -16.59 -0.47 -11.18
C ARG A 219 -16.25 -1.93 -11.44
N TYR A 220 -15.14 -2.42 -10.90
CA TYR A 220 -14.76 -3.82 -10.96
C TYR A 220 -14.13 -4.26 -9.64
N ASN A 221 -14.42 -5.47 -9.24
CA ASN A 221 -13.79 -6.17 -8.12
C ASN A 221 -13.81 -7.68 -8.42
N GLY A 222 -12.65 -8.26 -8.71
CA GLY A 222 -12.59 -9.67 -9.09
C GLY A 222 -11.21 -10.10 -9.55
N GLU A 223 -11.15 -11.27 -10.18
CA GLU A 223 -9.91 -11.87 -10.67
C GLU A 223 -9.27 -11.05 -11.81
N PRO A 224 -7.92 -11.02 -11.91
CA PRO A 224 -7.22 -10.30 -12.96
C PRO A 224 -7.64 -10.71 -14.37
N THR A 225 -7.87 -12.00 -14.61
CA THR A 225 -8.29 -12.54 -15.91
C THR A 225 -9.58 -11.90 -16.40
N GLY A 226 -10.57 -11.73 -15.52
CA GLY A 226 -11.85 -11.08 -15.85
C GLY A 226 -11.69 -9.58 -16.12
N PHE A 227 -10.77 -8.90 -15.45
CA PHE A 227 -10.50 -7.49 -15.67
C PHE A 227 -9.82 -7.24 -17.03
N PHE A 228 -8.74 -7.97 -17.33
CA PHE A 228 -7.97 -7.80 -18.56
C PHE A 228 -8.69 -8.31 -19.81
N ALA A 229 -9.68 -9.21 -19.66
CA ALA A 229 -10.56 -9.69 -20.73
C ALA A 229 -11.96 -9.04 -20.70
N SER A 230 -12.14 -7.95 -19.97
CA SER A 230 -13.44 -7.32 -19.74
C SER A 230 -14.07 -6.77 -21.03
N ASP A 231 -15.37 -7.00 -21.18
CA ASP A 231 -16.19 -6.39 -22.25
C ASP A 231 -16.70 -4.99 -21.90
N ASP A 232 -16.47 -4.51 -20.67
CA ASP A 232 -16.81 -3.17 -20.25
C ASP A 232 -16.04 -2.14 -21.08
N GLU A 233 -16.75 -1.29 -21.81
CA GLU A 233 -16.18 -0.29 -22.73
C GLU A 233 -15.19 0.65 -22.00
N ARG A 234 -15.50 0.97 -20.75
CA ARG A 234 -14.67 1.90 -19.97
C ARG A 234 -13.37 1.26 -19.49
N ILE A 235 -13.43 -0.01 -19.07
CA ILE A 235 -12.24 -0.80 -18.72
C ILE A 235 -11.37 -0.98 -19.96
N ARG A 236 -11.96 -1.34 -21.11
CA ARG A 236 -11.22 -1.43 -22.38
C ARG A 236 -10.52 -0.13 -22.75
N LYS A 237 -11.23 0.99 -22.66
CA LYS A 237 -10.63 2.31 -22.93
C LYS A 237 -9.46 2.62 -21.98
N PHE A 238 -9.59 2.25 -20.71
CA PHE A 238 -8.52 2.40 -19.73
C PHE A 238 -7.30 1.56 -20.11
N LEU A 239 -7.49 0.27 -20.42
CA LEU A 239 -6.41 -0.64 -20.82
C LEU A 239 -5.72 -0.20 -22.13
N THR A 240 -6.47 0.24 -23.12
CA THR A 240 -5.91 0.72 -24.42
C THR A 240 -4.97 1.91 -24.24
N VAL A 241 -5.23 2.81 -23.31
CA VAL A 241 -4.33 3.94 -23.02
C VAL A 241 -2.97 3.45 -22.53
N TYR A 242 -2.94 2.39 -21.75
CA TYR A 242 -1.68 1.84 -21.24
C TYR A 242 -0.95 0.95 -22.24
N ASP A 243 -1.66 0.16 -23.04
CA ASP A 243 -1.06 -0.64 -24.13
C ASP A 243 -0.40 0.27 -25.19
N SER A 244 -0.99 1.43 -25.48
CA SER A 244 -0.43 2.40 -26.44
C SER A 244 0.82 3.12 -25.93
N THR A 245 1.03 3.21 -24.63
CA THR A 245 2.22 3.83 -24.02
C THR A 245 3.44 2.90 -23.98
N GLU A 246 3.25 1.56 -24.04
CA GLU A 246 4.35 0.60 -24.13
C GLU A 246 5.01 0.50 -25.51
N TYR A 247 4.40 1.08 -26.58
CA TYR A 247 4.89 1.00 -27.95
C TYR A 247 5.55 2.30 -28.48
N THR A 248 5.90 3.25 -27.60
CA THR A 248 6.59 4.48 -28.02
C THR A 248 7.95 4.61 -27.34
N ILE A 249 8.87 3.71 -27.68
CA ILE A 249 10.33 3.88 -27.53
C ILE A 249 11.00 3.34 -28.78
#